data_42ce7006888cfe2495fa9feee0684cc2
#
_entry.id   42ce7006888cfe2495fa9feee0684cc2
#
_cell.length_a   1.000
_cell.length_b   1.000
_cell.length_c   1.000
_cell.angle_alpha   90.00
_cell.angle_beta   90.00
_cell.angle_gamma   90.00
#
_symmetry.space_group_name_H-M   'P 1'
#
loop_
_entity.id
_entity.type
_entity.pdbx_description
1 polymer ?
#
loop_
_entity_poly.entity_id
_entity_poly.type
_entity_poly.pdbx_seq_one_letter_code
_entity_poly.pdbx_strand_id
1 'polypeptide(L)'
;MGDTRLLFEEYCEYRYIPGMEAELIHADKLRNVSNDFMDRVLMSGDVSYTDYFFLRAVAFYRFATAEMIAEYLVYFKNYYGAEEYSKLLLPNAFSADVLGTEEHLDKEVDIIRYRLNRLARKYFLYSYTVSNERDGKTEYSLIYCINYQSYKVLRSVFGDTPCFSDEEIGYEKFYCITPIQRMMEGLHACRVAVLGFRNHGKRSVLTRDKEMIFGAFKNKLYPTMTAEVTCGETHYRIIVESIHFAVDERIVTASEHISNIENLIKKYRRLVHHYNYMEGKRGEDDELWRVRFLIAVENLEGMNKIVRLMNVEREKFSEKVFFTTDKAIIKSGKLENSILMAKNVKSRITNEVHLGLVKPTRESLLASDNEWVLE
;
A
#
# COMPACT_ATOMS: atom_id res chain seq x y z
N MET A 1 27.85 -1.54 -12.55
CA MET A 1 26.40 -1.62 -12.32
C MET A 1 26.15 -2.84 -11.44
N GLY A 2 25.80 -2.61 -10.17
CA GLY A 2 25.47 -3.71 -9.25
C GLY A 2 24.31 -4.54 -9.82
N ASP A 3 24.32 -5.83 -9.55
CA ASP A 3 23.24 -6.73 -9.98
C ASP A 3 21.92 -6.25 -9.35
N THR A 4 21.01 -5.75 -10.15
CA THR A 4 19.70 -5.25 -9.71
C THR A 4 18.92 -6.31 -8.93
N ARG A 5 19.21 -7.60 -9.13
CA ARG A 5 18.57 -8.70 -8.42
C ARG A 5 18.85 -8.68 -6.92
N LEU A 6 20.03 -8.22 -6.50
CA LEU A 6 20.41 -8.11 -5.10
C LEU A 6 19.46 -7.19 -4.30
N LEU A 7 18.79 -6.24 -4.96
CA LEU A 7 17.80 -5.38 -4.32
C LEU A 7 16.56 -6.13 -3.82
N PHE A 8 16.28 -7.31 -4.42
CA PHE A 8 15.05 -8.07 -4.16
C PHE A 8 15.28 -9.36 -3.37
N GLU A 9 16.51 -9.63 -2.92
CA GLU A 9 16.83 -10.83 -2.15
C GLU A 9 16.28 -10.77 -0.74
N GLU A 10 16.25 -9.57 -0.15
CA GLU A 10 15.69 -9.38 1.18
C GLU A 10 14.18 -9.45 1.17
N TYR A 11 13.65 -10.04 2.24
CA TYR A 11 12.20 -10.05 2.47
C TYR A 11 11.67 -8.65 2.79
N CYS A 12 10.44 -8.39 2.34
CA CYS A 12 9.70 -7.19 2.72
C CYS A 12 9.52 -7.09 4.24
N GLU A 13 9.31 -5.88 4.74
CA GLU A 13 9.14 -5.63 6.19
C GLU A 13 7.88 -6.29 6.74
N TYR A 14 6.76 -6.13 6.05
CA TYR A 14 5.46 -6.64 6.51
C TYR A 14 5.14 -8.01 5.91
N ARG A 15 6.06 -8.95 6.05
CA ARG A 15 5.88 -10.31 5.61
C ARG A 15 5.01 -11.07 6.61
N TYR A 16 4.01 -11.81 6.10
CA TYR A 16 3.35 -12.82 6.91
C TYR A 16 4.28 -14.03 7.09
N ILE A 17 4.39 -14.51 8.33
CA ILE A 17 5.13 -15.73 8.66
C ILE A 17 4.14 -16.68 9.33
N PRO A 18 4.06 -17.97 8.91
CA PRO A 18 3.19 -18.95 9.56
C PRO A 18 3.45 -19.00 11.06
N GLY A 19 2.39 -18.95 11.85
CA GLY A 19 2.48 -18.90 13.31
C GLY A 19 2.50 -17.49 13.90
N MET A 20 2.52 -16.43 13.07
CA MET A 20 2.29 -15.07 13.57
C MET A 20 0.95 -14.96 14.26
N GLU A 21 0.95 -14.31 15.42
CA GLU A 21 -0.25 -14.01 16.19
C GLU A 21 -0.41 -12.51 16.36
N ALA A 22 -1.65 -12.05 16.26
CA ALA A 22 -2.00 -10.66 16.53
C ALA A 22 -2.88 -10.61 17.79
N GLU A 23 -2.39 -9.95 18.83
CA GLU A 23 -3.09 -9.76 20.06
C GLU A 23 -3.62 -8.32 20.16
N LEU A 24 -4.91 -8.18 20.37
CA LEU A 24 -5.55 -6.88 20.58
C LEU A 24 -5.28 -6.39 22.00
N ILE A 25 -4.56 -5.30 22.13
CA ILE A 25 -4.26 -4.68 23.41
C ILE A 25 -5.53 -4.03 23.98
N HIS A 26 -5.87 -4.34 25.24
CA HIS A 26 -7.03 -3.78 25.94
C HIS A 26 -8.41 -4.11 25.31
N ALA A 27 -8.57 -5.30 24.73
CA ALA A 27 -9.81 -5.75 24.10
C ALA A 27 -11.05 -5.65 24.98
N ASP A 28 -10.89 -5.84 26.29
CA ASP A 28 -11.95 -5.76 27.31
C ASP A 28 -12.55 -4.36 27.46
N LYS A 29 -11.77 -3.31 27.20
CA LYS A 29 -12.19 -1.91 27.34
C LYS A 29 -12.89 -1.34 26.10
N LEU A 30 -12.76 -1.99 24.95
CA LEU A 30 -13.20 -1.45 23.67
C LEU A 30 -14.69 -1.64 23.37
N ARG A 31 -15.35 -2.54 24.11
CA ARG A 31 -16.76 -2.88 23.86
C ARG A 31 -17.77 -1.80 24.27
N ASN A 32 -17.37 -0.81 25.05
CA ASN A 32 -18.28 0.13 25.70
C ASN A 32 -18.04 1.62 25.40
N VAL A 33 -17.31 1.95 24.32
CA VAL A 33 -17.09 3.36 23.96
C VAL A 33 -18.37 3.91 23.32
N SER A 34 -19.06 4.80 24.05
CA SER A 34 -20.26 5.49 23.55
C SER A 34 -19.89 6.73 22.72
N ASN A 35 -20.83 7.18 21.87
CA ASN A 35 -20.68 8.44 21.14
C ASN A 35 -20.47 9.62 22.13
N ASP A 36 -21.24 9.67 23.22
CA ASP A 36 -21.13 10.71 24.23
C ASP A 36 -19.74 10.76 24.89
N PHE A 37 -19.07 9.63 25.04
CA PHE A 37 -17.70 9.58 25.54
C PHE A 37 -16.74 10.20 24.53
N MET A 38 -16.86 9.83 23.27
CA MET A 38 -16.02 10.36 22.19
C MET A 38 -16.20 11.87 22.05
N ASP A 39 -17.44 12.35 22.07
CA ASP A 39 -17.77 13.78 22.00
C ASP A 39 -17.16 14.55 23.18
N ARG A 40 -17.24 14.02 24.40
CA ARG A 40 -16.60 14.64 25.56
C ARG A 40 -15.08 14.71 25.45
N VAL A 41 -14.44 13.66 24.95
CA VAL A 41 -12.98 13.66 24.76
C VAL A 41 -12.56 14.65 23.67
N LEU A 42 -13.37 14.81 22.62
CA LEU A 42 -13.14 15.81 21.58
C LEU A 42 -13.32 17.24 22.11
N MET A 43 -14.40 17.49 22.88
CA MET A 43 -14.68 18.80 23.47
C MET A 43 -13.68 19.20 24.57
N SER A 44 -12.98 18.24 25.18
CA SER A 44 -11.97 18.54 26.22
C SER A 44 -10.73 19.25 25.69
N GLY A 45 -10.56 19.34 24.36
CA GLY A 45 -9.35 19.88 23.72
C GLY A 45 -8.10 18.98 23.86
N ASP A 46 -8.30 17.78 24.36
CA ASP A 46 -7.23 16.80 24.58
C ASP A 46 -6.69 16.17 23.28
N VAL A 47 -7.38 16.37 22.16
CA VAL A 47 -7.01 15.89 20.84
C VAL A 47 -6.62 17.08 19.98
N SER A 48 -5.37 17.15 19.60
CA SER A 48 -4.83 18.23 18.77
C SER A 48 -5.13 18.02 17.28
N TYR A 49 -4.96 19.07 16.47
CA TYR A 49 -5.05 18.95 15.01
C TYR A 49 -4.09 17.88 14.46
N THR A 50 -2.90 17.77 15.00
CA THR A 50 -1.93 16.71 14.66
C THR A 50 -2.48 15.32 14.97
N ASP A 51 -3.17 15.16 16.10
CA ASP A 51 -3.79 13.88 16.45
C ASP A 51 -4.90 13.50 15.46
N TYR A 52 -5.70 14.46 14.99
CA TYR A 52 -6.67 14.22 13.90
C TYR A 52 -5.99 13.78 12.61
N PHE A 53 -4.87 14.40 12.27
CA PHE A 53 -4.09 14.00 11.11
C PHE A 53 -3.61 12.56 11.23
N PHE A 54 -3.10 12.14 12.40
CA PHE A 54 -2.67 10.77 12.61
C PHE A 54 -3.84 9.78 12.52
N LEU A 55 -5.00 10.12 13.08
CA LEU A 55 -6.21 9.31 12.93
C LEU A 55 -6.62 9.16 11.46
N ARG A 56 -6.54 10.26 10.69
CA ARG A 56 -6.79 10.24 9.24
C ARG A 56 -5.80 9.34 8.52
N ALA A 57 -4.53 9.43 8.84
CA ALA A 57 -3.50 8.59 8.22
C ALA A 57 -3.71 7.10 8.54
N VAL A 58 -4.07 6.76 9.80
CA VAL A 58 -4.42 5.39 10.18
C VAL A 58 -5.66 4.92 9.43
N ALA A 59 -6.68 5.77 9.26
CA ALA A 59 -7.87 5.43 8.49
C ALA A 59 -7.55 5.17 7.01
N PHE A 60 -6.69 6.00 6.41
CA PHE A 60 -6.21 5.81 5.05
C PHE A 60 -5.53 4.45 4.85
N TYR A 61 -4.69 4.05 5.79
CA TYR A 61 -4.03 2.75 5.72
C TYR A 61 -4.91 1.59 6.17
N ARG A 62 -5.97 1.83 6.92
CA ARG A 62 -6.77 0.89 7.75
C ARG A 62 -5.97 0.27 8.89
N PHE A 63 -4.80 -0.23 8.59
CA PHE A 63 -3.78 -0.70 9.52
C PHE A 63 -2.50 0.08 9.25
N ALA A 64 -1.86 0.60 10.28
CA ALA A 64 -0.64 1.36 10.14
C ALA A 64 0.31 1.12 11.30
N THR A 65 1.60 1.20 11.04
CA THR A 65 2.63 1.32 12.07
C THR A 65 3.07 2.78 12.20
N ALA A 66 3.84 3.11 13.22
CA ALA A 66 4.37 4.45 13.40
C ALA A 66 5.32 4.85 12.25
N GLU A 67 6.08 3.89 11.75
CA GLU A 67 6.99 4.03 10.62
C GLU A 67 6.23 4.42 9.34
N MET A 68 5.13 3.74 9.06
CA MET A 68 4.27 4.05 7.90
C MET A 68 3.67 5.46 8.00
N ILE A 69 3.30 5.89 9.21
CA ILE A 69 2.79 7.26 9.40
C ILE A 69 3.91 8.28 9.15
N ALA A 70 5.14 8.02 9.57
CA ALA A 70 6.29 8.88 9.27
C ALA A 70 6.52 9.00 7.74
N GLU A 71 6.48 7.88 7.02
CA GLU A 71 6.59 7.85 5.56
C GLU A 71 5.45 8.63 4.88
N TYR A 72 4.23 8.53 5.42
CA TYR A 72 3.06 9.27 4.93
C TYR A 72 3.16 10.77 5.15
N LEU A 73 3.83 11.23 6.21
CA LEU A 73 4.11 12.65 6.44
C LEU A 73 4.92 13.26 5.30
N VAL A 74 5.86 12.51 4.74
CA VAL A 74 6.63 12.96 3.55
C VAL A 74 5.71 13.11 2.35
N TYR A 75 4.86 12.10 2.08
CA TYR A 75 3.87 12.18 1.02
C TYR A 75 2.92 13.36 1.22
N PHE A 76 2.38 13.53 2.43
CA PHE A 76 1.47 14.62 2.79
C PHE A 76 2.10 15.98 2.52
N LYS A 77 3.34 16.21 2.97
CA LYS A 77 4.06 17.46 2.74
C LYS A 77 4.25 17.75 1.25
N ASN A 78 4.69 16.75 0.49
CA ASN A 78 4.94 16.90 -0.93
C ASN A 78 3.64 17.12 -1.73
N TYR A 79 2.54 16.54 -1.28
CA TYR A 79 1.24 16.64 -1.93
C TYR A 79 0.50 17.95 -1.57
N TYR A 80 0.36 18.25 -0.27
CA TYR A 80 -0.42 19.40 0.22
C TYR A 80 0.41 20.69 0.35
N GLY A 81 1.72 20.57 0.42
CA GLY A 81 2.66 21.69 0.55
C GLY A 81 3.10 21.99 1.97
N ALA A 82 4.15 22.81 2.09
CA ALA A 82 4.78 23.15 3.36
C ALA A 82 3.83 23.93 4.30
N GLU A 83 2.92 24.73 3.76
CA GLU A 83 1.95 25.49 4.56
C GLU A 83 1.00 24.55 5.32
N GLU A 84 0.38 23.58 4.63
CA GLU A 84 -0.50 22.61 5.27
C GLU A 84 0.27 21.73 6.26
N TYR A 85 1.49 21.35 5.91
CA TYR A 85 2.35 20.59 6.82
C TYR A 85 2.67 21.35 8.11
N SER A 86 2.92 22.68 8.02
CA SER A 86 3.23 23.51 9.19
C SER A 86 2.09 23.56 10.22
N LYS A 87 0.84 23.38 9.78
CA LYS A 87 -0.33 23.34 10.66
C LYS A 87 -0.34 22.15 11.60
N LEU A 88 0.46 21.11 11.31
CA LEU A 88 0.55 19.92 12.16
C LEU A 88 1.25 20.19 13.48
N LEU A 89 1.94 21.34 13.65
CA LEU A 89 2.65 21.72 14.87
C LEU A 89 3.53 20.58 15.41
N LEU A 90 4.20 19.88 14.50
CA LEU A 90 5.14 18.82 14.87
C LEU A 90 6.43 19.47 15.37
N PRO A 91 7.14 18.85 16.33
CA PRO A 91 8.46 19.32 16.75
C PRO A 91 9.41 19.50 15.56
N ASN A 92 10.39 20.41 15.67
CA ASN A 92 11.34 20.71 14.60
C ASN A 92 12.14 19.49 14.09
N ALA A 93 12.14 18.39 14.86
CA ALA A 93 12.69 17.10 14.43
C ALA A 93 12.03 16.58 13.12
N PHE A 94 10.78 16.99 12.85
CA PHE A 94 10.05 16.67 11.63
C PHE A 94 10.26 17.68 10.49
N SER A 95 11.28 18.53 10.58
CA SER A 95 11.62 19.42 9.47
C SER A 95 12.06 18.57 8.27
N ALA A 96 11.59 18.91 7.09
CA ALA A 96 11.73 18.11 5.88
C ALA A 96 13.16 17.88 5.41
N ASP A 97 14.08 18.72 5.86
CA ASP A 97 15.50 18.61 5.52
C ASP A 97 16.16 17.43 6.25
N VAL A 98 15.47 16.87 7.23
CA VAL A 98 15.93 15.82 8.12
C VAL A 98 15.29 14.46 7.82
N LEU A 99 14.17 14.43 7.10
CA LEU A 99 13.43 13.21 6.69
C LEU A 99 14.18 12.29 5.69
N GLY A 100 15.49 12.29 5.70
CA GLY A 100 16.32 11.47 4.82
C GLY A 100 17.49 10.76 5.50
N THR A 101 17.70 10.97 6.80
CA THR A 101 18.77 10.29 7.52
C THR A 101 18.20 9.30 8.53
N GLU A 102 18.74 8.08 8.57
CA GLU A 102 18.26 6.99 9.44
C GLU A 102 18.21 7.40 10.94
N GLU A 103 19.14 8.20 11.42
CA GLU A 103 19.21 8.66 12.81
C GLU A 103 18.03 9.55 13.25
N HIS A 104 17.43 10.29 12.33
CA HIS A 104 16.31 11.17 12.64
C HIS A 104 14.96 10.45 12.51
N LEU A 105 14.88 9.45 11.64
CA LEU A 105 13.68 8.65 11.45
C LEU A 105 13.25 7.97 12.77
N ASP A 106 14.19 7.46 13.54
CA ASP A 106 13.90 6.75 14.79
C ASP A 106 13.24 7.65 15.84
N LYS A 107 13.74 8.89 16.01
CA LYS A 107 13.16 9.85 16.97
C LYS A 107 11.75 10.29 16.56
N GLU A 108 11.52 10.46 15.28
CA GLU A 108 10.21 10.81 14.74
C GLU A 108 9.22 9.69 14.94
N VAL A 109 9.62 8.48 14.63
CA VAL A 109 8.81 7.27 14.83
C VAL A 109 8.42 7.12 16.30
N ASP A 110 9.31 7.37 17.24
CA ASP A 110 9.03 7.29 18.67
C ASP A 110 8.00 8.34 19.11
N ILE A 111 8.08 9.57 18.60
CA ILE A 111 7.08 10.62 18.90
C ILE A 111 5.72 10.22 18.33
N ILE A 112 5.67 9.72 17.10
CA ILE A 112 4.44 9.23 16.46
C ILE A 112 3.88 8.08 17.28
N ARG A 113 4.70 7.09 17.63
CA ARG A 113 4.30 5.92 18.44
C ARG A 113 3.74 6.34 19.79
N TYR A 114 4.36 7.30 20.47
CA TYR A 114 3.85 7.86 21.71
C TYR A 114 2.45 8.47 21.53
N ARG A 115 2.23 9.26 20.48
CA ARG A 115 0.93 9.88 20.19
C ARG A 115 -0.13 8.86 19.82
N LEU A 116 0.20 7.87 18.98
CA LEU A 116 -0.72 6.78 18.62
C LEU A 116 -1.11 5.96 19.84
N ASN A 117 -0.16 5.67 20.75
CA ASN A 117 -0.45 4.99 22.02
C ASN A 117 -1.37 5.84 22.91
N ARG A 118 -1.19 7.17 22.94
CA ARG A 118 -2.10 8.07 23.66
C ARG A 118 -3.51 8.04 23.07
N LEU A 119 -3.65 8.04 21.76
CA LEU A 119 -4.92 7.92 21.06
C LEU A 119 -5.59 6.56 21.30
N ALA A 120 -4.82 5.49 21.34
CA ALA A 120 -5.32 4.16 21.67
C ALA A 120 -5.84 4.10 23.13
N ARG A 121 -5.11 4.68 24.10
CA ARG A 121 -5.58 4.80 25.49
C ARG A 121 -6.86 5.62 25.64
N LYS A 122 -7.11 6.56 24.73
CA LYS A 122 -8.33 7.36 24.65
C LYS A 122 -9.41 6.71 23.77
N TYR A 123 -9.22 5.45 23.37
CA TYR A 123 -10.14 4.63 22.57
C TYR A 123 -10.42 5.11 21.15
N PHE A 124 -9.59 5.99 20.59
CA PHE A 124 -9.68 6.36 19.18
C PHE A 124 -9.13 5.29 18.26
N LEU A 125 -8.16 4.51 18.72
CA LEU A 125 -7.50 3.47 17.97
C LEU A 125 -7.58 2.13 18.69
N TYR A 126 -7.66 1.07 17.90
CA TYR A 126 -7.25 -0.26 18.35
C TYR A 126 -5.74 -0.36 18.15
N SER A 127 -5.06 -1.03 19.06
CA SER A 127 -3.66 -1.38 18.90
C SER A 127 -3.49 -2.89 19.01
N TYR A 128 -2.77 -3.45 18.06
CA TYR A 128 -2.44 -4.87 18.01
C TYR A 128 -0.94 -5.03 18.25
N THR A 129 -0.57 -5.96 19.08
CA THR A 129 0.79 -6.48 19.14
C THR A 129 0.88 -7.66 18.20
N VAL A 130 1.73 -7.58 17.21
CA VAL A 130 2.01 -8.70 16.32
C VAL A 130 3.36 -9.28 16.73
N SER A 131 3.35 -10.55 17.12
CA SER A 131 4.57 -11.28 17.47
C SER A 131 5.10 -12.01 16.24
N ASN A 132 6.40 -11.94 16.06
CA ASN A 132 7.11 -12.67 15.03
C ASN A 132 8.36 -13.31 15.65
N GLU A 133 8.58 -14.58 15.41
CA GLU A 133 9.82 -15.25 15.77
C GLU A 133 10.86 -15.10 14.64
N ARG A 134 11.92 -14.38 14.92
CA ARG A 134 13.03 -14.21 14.00
C ARG A 134 14.34 -14.55 14.69
N ASP A 135 15.08 -15.48 14.10
CA ASP A 135 16.40 -15.94 14.63
C ASP A 135 16.37 -16.35 16.10
N GLY A 136 15.29 -17.03 16.53
CA GLY A 136 15.08 -17.46 17.91
C GLY A 136 14.75 -16.33 18.90
N LYS A 137 14.42 -15.14 18.40
CA LYS A 137 13.94 -14.00 19.19
C LYS A 137 12.54 -13.63 18.77
N THR A 138 11.69 -13.34 19.74
CA THR A 138 10.35 -12.82 19.49
C THR A 138 10.45 -11.30 19.33
N GLU A 139 10.19 -10.82 18.12
CA GLU A 139 10.04 -9.40 17.81
C GLU A 139 8.56 -9.02 17.86
N TYR A 140 8.28 -7.84 18.41
CA TYR A 140 6.92 -7.33 18.52
C TYR A 140 6.77 -6.05 17.70
N SER A 141 5.76 -6.04 16.84
CA SER A 141 5.37 -4.83 16.09
C SER A 141 4.02 -4.32 16.60
N LEU A 142 3.91 -3.01 16.78
CA LEU A 142 2.64 -2.35 17.11
C LEU A 142 1.94 -1.90 15.83
N ILE A 143 0.75 -2.39 15.62
CA ILE A 143 -0.11 -2.03 14.49
C ILE A 143 -1.36 -1.35 15.04
N TYR A 144 -1.68 -0.19 14.48
CA TYR A 144 -2.82 0.61 14.87
C TYR A 144 -3.89 0.56 13.79
N CYS A 145 -5.13 0.63 14.23
CA CYS A 145 -6.30 0.58 13.41
C CYS A 145 -7.35 1.51 14.01
N ILE A 146 -8.09 2.24 13.18
CA ILE A 146 -9.05 3.20 13.71
C ILE A 146 -10.26 2.49 14.32
N ASN A 147 -10.75 2.99 15.44
CA ASN A 147 -12.00 2.54 16.04
C ASN A 147 -13.19 3.02 15.19
N TYR A 148 -14.27 2.23 15.11
CA TYR A 148 -15.45 2.57 14.34
C TYR A 148 -16.10 3.90 14.73
N GLN A 149 -16.17 4.19 16.02
CA GLN A 149 -16.72 5.48 16.49
C GLN A 149 -15.83 6.64 16.07
N SER A 150 -14.51 6.48 16.17
CA SER A 150 -13.54 7.46 15.69
C SER A 150 -13.65 7.69 14.20
N TYR A 151 -13.88 6.62 13.43
CA TYR A 151 -14.12 6.73 12.00
C TYR A 151 -15.36 7.60 11.71
N LYS A 152 -16.48 7.38 12.40
CA LYS A 152 -17.69 8.22 12.26
C LYS A 152 -17.42 9.68 12.54
N VAL A 153 -16.69 9.96 13.63
CA VAL A 153 -16.32 11.34 14.01
C VAL A 153 -15.43 11.96 12.95
N LEU A 154 -14.37 11.26 12.52
CA LEU A 154 -13.47 11.77 11.50
C LEU A 154 -14.21 12.04 10.19
N ARG A 155 -15.14 11.17 9.81
CA ARG A 155 -15.98 11.37 8.64
C ARG A 155 -16.83 12.64 8.76
N SER A 156 -17.40 12.92 9.93
CA SER A 156 -18.18 14.13 10.16
C SER A 156 -17.33 15.41 10.13
N VAL A 157 -16.05 15.33 10.53
CA VAL A 157 -15.13 16.48 10.60
C VAL A 157 -14.44 16.74 9.27
N PHE A 158 -13.99 15.68 8.56
CA PHE A 158 -13.19 15.79 7.35
C PHE A 158 -13.99 15.60 6.04
N GLY A 159 -15.29 15.33 6.16
CA GLY A 159 -16.19 15.20 5.00
C GLY A 159 -15.76 14.13 4.01
N ASP A 160 -16.02 14.40 2.74
CA ASP A 160 -15.81 13.46 1.63
C ASP A 160 -14.34 13.36 1.19
N THR A 161 -13.40 13.29 2.12
CA THR A 161 -12.02 12.99 1.74
C THR A 161 -11.94 11.53 1.25
N PRO A 162 -11.08 11.21 0.26
CA PRO A 162 -11.01 9.87 -0.33
C PRO A 162 -10.80 8.72 0.68
N CYS A 163 -10.17 9.00 1.81
CA CYS A 163 -9.96 8.00 2.87
C CYS A 163 -11.19 7.73 3.74
N PHE A 164 -12.27 8.48 3.57
CA PHE A 164 -13.52 8.34 4.34
C PHE A 164 -14.77 8.21 3.46
N SER A 165 -14.62 8.28 2.12
CA SER A 165 -15.75 8.30 1.18
C SER A 165 -16.38 6.95 0.90
N ASP A 166 -15.77 5.84 1.29
CA ASP A 166 -16.25 4.52 0.94
C ASP A 166 -17.31 4.00 1.93
N GLU A 167 -18.56 4.41 1.69
CA GLU A 167 -19.72 3.91 2.43
C GLU A 167 -19.99 2.41 2.20
N GLU A 168 -19.57 1.88 1.05
CA GLU A 168 -19.92 0.53 0.61
C GLU A 168 -18.98 -0.54 1.16
N ILE A 169 -17.77 -0.18 1.55
CA ILE A 169 -16.86 -1.12 2.16
C ILE A 169 -17.14 -1.06 3.65
N GLY A 170 -18.11 -1.85 4.08
CA GLY A 170 -18.54 -1.91 5.47
C GLY A 170 -17.36 -2.04 6.41
N TYR A 171 -16.93 -0.89 6.93
CA TYR A 171 -15.86 -0.79 7.92
C TYR A 171 -16.07 -1.78 9.07
N GLU A 172 -17.33 -2.04 9.42
CA GLU A 172 -17.74 -3.05 10.41
C GLU A 172 -17.29 -4.48 10.06
N LYS A 173 -17.22 -4.83 8.78
CA LYS A 173 -16.81 -6.18 8.35
C LYS A 173 -15.29 -6.40 8.42
N PHE A 174 -14.49 -5.33 8.44
CA PHE A 174 -13.03 -5.44 8.44
C PHE A 174 -12.42 -5.63 9.83
N TYR A 175 -13.08 -5.12 10.88
CA TYR A 175 -12.50 -5.06 12.21
C TYR A 175 -12.40 -6.35 12.95
N CYS A 176 -13.37 -7.22 12.79
CA CYS A 176 -13.47 -8.37 13.66
C CYS A 176 -12.78 -9.62 13.11
N ILE A 177 -12.43 -9.66 11.82
CA ILE A 177 -12.10 -10.93 11.16
C ILE A 177 -11.05 -10.77 10.04
N THR A 178 -10.24 -9.72 10.02
CA THR A 178 -9.16 -9.68 9.02
C THR A 178 -8.08 -10.66 9.44
N PRO A 179 -7.85 -11.77 8.70
CA PRO A 179 -6.74 -12.66 8.99
C PRO A 179 -5.44 -11.86 9.00
N ILE A 180 -4.54 -12.17 9.92
CA ILE A 180 -3.24 -11.47 10.06
C ILE A 180 -2.48 -11.42 8.73
N GLN A 181 -2.56 -12.48 7.92
CA GLN A 181 -2.00 -12.50 6.58
C GLN A 181 -2.52 -11.34 5.71
N ARG A 182 -3.85 -11.13 5.66
CA ARG A 182 -4.46 -10.03 4.90
C ARG A 182 -4.08 -8.66 5.44
N MET A 183 -3.92 -8.55 6.74
CA MET A 183 -3.43 -7.33 7.37
C MET A 183 -1.99 -7.03 6.91
N MET A 184 -1.11 -8.02 6.90
CA MET A 184 0.28 -7.87 6.46
C MET A 184 0.38 -7.55 4.96
N GLU A 185 -0.41 -8.22 4.12
CA GLU A 185 -0.53 -7.90 2.68
C GLU A 185 -0.99 -6.45 2.48
N GLY A 186 -2.02 -6.01 3.22
CA GLY A 186 -2.51 -4.64 3.16
C GLY A 186 -1.47 -3.60 3.58
N LEU A 187 -0.75 -3.84 4.67
CA LEU A 187 0.35 -2.99 5.12
C LEU A 187 1.44 -2.87 4.06
N HIS A 188 1.85 -3.99 3.47
CA HIS A 188 2.89 -4.03 2.44
C HIS A 188 2.47 -3.27 1.18
N ALA A 189 1.27 -3.50 0.65
CA ALA A 189 0.76 -2.79 -0.53
C ALA A 189 0.69 -1.28 -0.30
N CYS A 190 0.15 -0.86 0.85
CA CYS A 190 0.04 0.55 1.22
C CYS A 190 1.41 1.21 1.35
N ARG A 191 2.36 0.54 2.02
CA ARG A 191 3.72 1.06 2.16
C ARG A 191 4.41 1.21 0.81
N VAL A 192 4.33 0.20 -0.06
CA VAL A 192 4.89 0.27 -1.41
C VAL A 192 4.29 1.44 -2.20
N ALA A 193 2.99 1.67 -2.11
CA ALA A 193 2.35 2.80 -2.77
C ALA A 193 2.89 4.14 -2.24
N VAL A 194 2.95 4.32 -0.93
CA VAL A 194 3.44 5.58 -0.34
C VAL A 194 4.91 5.80 -0.65
N LEU A 195 5.78 4.83 -0.43
CA LEU A 195 7.21 4.93 -0.72
C LEU A 195 7.47 5.20 -2.20
N GLY A 196 6.70 4.54 -3.07
CA GLY A 196 6.85 4.65 -4.52
C GLY A 196 6.46 6.03 -5.05
N PHE A 197 5.42 6.63 -4.49
CA PHE A 197 4.82 7.86 -5.05
C PHE A 197 4.98 9.10 -4.17
N ARG A 198 5.57 9.01 -2.97
CA ARG A 198 5.70 10.14 -2.03
C ARG A 198 6.41 11.37 -2.60
N ASN A 199 7.30 11.17 -3.56
CA ASN A 199 8.10 12.27 -4.14
C ASN A 199 7.45 12.92 -5.37
N HIS A 200 6.30 12.41 -5.84
CA HIS A 200 5.61 12.95 -7.02
C HIS A 200 4.77 14.21 -6.72
N GLY A 201 4.58 14.56 -5.45
CA GLY A 201 3.81 15.73 -5.03
C GLY A 201 2.37 15.69 -5.56
N LYS A 202 1.84 16.83 -5.99
CA LYS A 202 0.47 16.96 -6.53
C LYS A 202 0.22 16.16 -7.82
N ARG A 203 1.27 15.60 -8.43
CA ARG A 203 1.15 14.77 -9.63
C ARG A 203 0.67 13.35 -9.31
N SER A 204 0.66 12.94 -8.04
CA SER A 204 0.22 11.60 -7.63
C SER A 204 -0.86 11.68 -6.57
N VAL A 205 -2.00 11.05 -6.83
CA VAL A 205 -3.09 10.88 -5.88
C VAL A 205 -3.17 9.42 -5.48
N LEU A 206 -2.98 9.15 -4.19
CA LEU A 206 -3.13 7.81 -3.64
C LEU A 206 -4.55 7.64 -3.11
N THR A 207 -5.21 6.57 -3.53
CA THR A 207 -6.53 6.18 -3.05
C THR A 207 -6.52 4.72 -2.64
N ARG A 208 -7.28 4.39 -1.61
CA ARG A 208 -7.47 3.03 -1.14
C ARG A 208 -8.85 2.53 -1.54
N ASP A 209 -8.93 1.24 -1.86
CA ASP A 209 -10.20 0.53 -2.15
C ASP A 209 -11.10 1.23 -3.17
N LYS A 210 -10.51 1.97 -4.11
CA LYS A 210 -11.25 2.66 -5.16
C LYS A 210 -11.99 1.65 -6.04
N GLU A 211 -13.30 1.78 -6.13
CA GLU A 211 -14.09 0.90 -6.99
C GLU A 211 -13.64 1.02 -8.45
N MET A 212 -13.35 -0.12 -9.07
CA MET A 212 -13.05 -0.22 -10.49
C MET A 212 -14.05 -1.19 -11.15
N ILE A 213 -14.71 -0.72 -12.19
CA ILE A 213 -15.74 -1.49 -12.93
C ILE A 213 -15.17 -1.89 -14.28
N PHE A 214 -15.29 -3.14 -14.67
CA PHE A 214 -14.77 -3.64 -15.94
C PHE A 214 -15.62 -4.76 -16.57
N GLY A 215 -15.47 -4.89 -17.88
CA GLY A 215 -16.15 -5.93 -18.68
C GLY A 215 -17.63 -5.66 -18.91
N ALA A 216 -18.21 -6.48 -19.79
CA ALA A 216 -19.61 -6.36 -20.20
C ALA A 216 -20.62 -6.55 -19.05
N PHE A 217 -20.25 -7.33 -18.05
CA PHE A 217 -21.09 -7.64 -16.87
C PHE A 217 -20.85 -6.67 -15.70
N LYS A 218 -20.12 -5.54 -15.93
CA LYS A 218 -19.83 -4.54 -14.90
C LYS A 218 -19.24 -5.17 -13.61
N ASN A 219 -18.26 -6.06 -13.78
CA ASN A 219 -17.55 -6.64 -12.63
C ASN A 219 -16.89 -5.55 -11.82
N LYS A 220 -17.00 -5.65 -10.51
CA LYS A 220 -16.39 -4.69 -9.56
C LYS A 220 -15.15 -5.30 -8.94
N LEU A 221 -14.09 -4.49 -8.82
CA LEU A 221 -12.90 -4.78 -8.04
C LEU A 221 -12.54 -3.58 -7.18
N TYR A 222 -11.99 -3.85 -6.02
CA TYR A 222 -11.53 -2.86 -5.05
C TYR A 222 -10.04 -3.12 -4.78
N PRO A 223 -9.14 -2.49 -5.55
CA PRO A 223 -7.71 -2.61 -5.32
C PRO A 223 -7.33 -2.14 -3.94
N THR A 224 -6.37 -2.81 -3.30
CA THR A 224 -5.85 -2.39 -2.00
C THR A 224 -5.37 -0.95 -2.05
N MET A 225 -4.60 -0.58 -3.08
CA MET A 225 -4.21 0.80 -3.33
C MET A 225 -4.25 1.10 -4.82
N THR A 226 -4.57 2.35 -5.14
CA THR A 226 -4.48 2.90 -6.49
C THR A 226 -3.68 4.20 -6.43
N ALA A 227 -2.68 4.35 -7.29
CA ALA A 227 -1.98 5.60 -7.51
C ALA A 227 -2.39 6.18 -8.87
N GLU A 228 -2.96 7.38 -8.87
CA GLU A 228 -3.24 8.14 -10.08
C GLU A 228 -2.12 9.16 -10.27
N VAL A 229 -1.38 9.05 -11.36
CA VAL A 229 -0.17 9.84 -11.61
C VAL A 229 -0.28 10.53 -12.96
N THR A 230 -0.05 11.86 -12.98
CA THR A 230 -0.03 12.65 -14.20
C THR A 230 1.40 12.92 -14.63
N CYS A 231 1.72 12.56 -15.87
CA CYS A 231 3.03 12.74 -16.49
C CYS A 231 2.84 13.40 -17.84
N GLY A 232 3.12 14.71 -17.93
CA GLY A 232 2.79 15.49 -19.11
C GLY A 232 1.28 15.41 -19.40
N GLU A 233 0.92 15.01 -20.63
CA GLU A 233 -0.48 14.82 -21.06
C GLU A 233 -1.01 13.41 -20.75
N THR A 234 -0.18 12.52 -20.21
CA THR A 234 -0.57 11.13 -19.97
C THR A 234 -0.94 10.94 -18.50
N HIS A 235 -2.10 10.32 -18.28
CA HIS A 235 -2.57 9.93 -16.96
C HIS A 235 -2.39 8.44 -16.75
N TYR A 236 -1.77 8.08 -15.64
CA TYR A 236 -1.54 6.69 -15.24
C TYR A 236 -2.38 6.35 -14.03
N ARG A 237 -3.02 5.20 -14.08
CA ARG A 237 -3.66 4.58 -12.93
C ARG A 237 -2.93 3.28 -12.61
N ILE A 238 -2.19 3.29 -11.51
CA ILE A 238 -1.37 2.18 -11.09
C ILE A 238 -2.09 1.48 -9.95
N ILE A 239 -2.50 0.25 -10.21
CA ILE A 239 -3.11 -0.64 -9.22
C ILE A 239 -1.97 -1.27 -8.44
N VAL A 240 -1.98 -1.15 -7.12
CA VAL A 240 -0.98 -1.74 -6.24
C VAL A 240 -1.64 -2.79 -5.35
N GLU A 241 -1.18 -4.02 -5.48
CA GLU A 241 -1.57 -5.16 -4.66
C GLU A 241 -0.35 -5.81 -4.03
N SER A 242 -0.54 -6.47 -2.90
CA SER A 242 0.49 -7.32 -2.32
C SER A 242 0.11 -8.79 -2.42
N ILE A 243 1.10 -9.63 -2.69
CA ILE A 243 0.95 -11.08 -2.76
C ILE A 243 2.04 -11.72 -1.89
N HIS A 244 1.61 -12.45 -0.86
CA HIS A 244 2.45 -13.26 -0.01
C HIS A 244 2.16 -14.75 -0.26
N PHE A 245 3.21 -15.59 -0.25
CA PHE A 245 3.06 -17.01 -0.48
C PHE A 245 2.94 -17.83 0.81
N ALA A 246 3.36 -17.26 1.92
CA ALA A 246 3.16 -17.90 3.22
C ALA A 246 1.67 -17.87 3.61
N VAL A 247 1.15 -18.97 4.12
CA VAL A 247 -0.25 -19.13 4.50
C VAL A 247 -0.38 -19.74 5.88
N ASP A 248 -1.48 -19.45 6.54
CA ASP A 248 -1.93 -20.20 7.69
C ASP A 248 -2.73 -21.41 7.21
N GLU A 249 -2.13 -22.58 7.22
CA GLU A 249 -2.77 -23.83 6.76
C GLU A 249 -4.00 -24.23 7.59
N ARG A 250 -4.20 -23.62 8.77
CA ARG A 250 -5.43 -23.78 9.57
C ARG A 250 -6.63 -23.07 8.93
N ILE A 251 -6.37 -22.09 8.06
CA ILE A 251 -7.41 -21.25 7.42
C ILE A 251 -7.58 -21.64 5.94
N VAL A 252 -6.48 -21.80 5.22
CA VAL A 252 -6.47 -22.04 3.77
C VAL A 252 -5.35 -23.01 3.43
N THR A 253 -5.63 -24.03 2.66
CA THR A 253 -4.59 -24.95 2.18
C THR A 253 -3.64 -24.23 1.19
N ALA A 254 -2.39 -24.68 1.09
CA ALA A 254 -1.42 -24.10 0.18
C ALA A 254 -1.90 -24.12 -1.29
N SER A 255 -2.61 -25.18 -1.71
CA SER A 255 -3.17 -25.28 -3.06
C SER A 255 -4.30 -24.31 -3.33
N GLU A 256 -5.21 -24.12 -2.38
CA GLU A 256 -6.28 -23.12 -2.47
C GLU A 256 -5.72 -21.70 -2.50
N HIS A 257 -4.68 -21.44 -1.70
CA HIS A 257 -4.01 -20.14 -1.71
C HIS A 257 -3.39 -19.82 -3.07
N ILE A 258 -2.68 -20.76 -3.68
CA ILE A 258 -2.12 -20.61 -5.03
C ILE A 258 -3.25 -20.36 -6.04
N SER A 259 -4.35 -21.11 -5.99
CA SER A 259 -5.52 -20.88 -6.85
C SER A 259 -6.13 -19.50 -6.66
N ASN A 260 -6.17 -18.99 -5.42
CA ASN A 260 -6.63 -17.63 -5.12
C ASN A 260 -5.71 -16.57 -5.73
N ILE A 261 -4.38 -16.75 -5.66
CA ILE A 261 -3.40 -15.86 -6.30
C ILE A 261 -3.59 -15.85 -7.83
N GLU A 262 -3.71 -17.03 -8.45
CA GLU A 262 -3.98 -17.12 -9.89
C GLU A 262 -5.26 -16.38 -10.30
N ASN A 263 -6.34 -16.59 -9.57
CA ASN A 263 -7.61 -15.91 -9.80
C ASN A 263 -7.52 -14.39 -9.62
N LEU A 264 -6.76 -13.93 -8.63
CA LEU A 264 -6.49 -12.51 -8.41
C LEU A 264 -5.76 -11.91 -9.62
N ILE A 265 -4.65 -12.52 -10.03
CA ILE A 265 -3.87 -12.09 -11.19
C ILE A 265 -4.75 -12.05 -12.45
N LYS A 266 -5.56 -13.08 -12.69
CA LYS A 266 -6.51 -13.13 -13.83
C LYS A 266 -7.50 -11.97 -13.80
N LYS A 267 -8.08 -11.67 -12.64
CA LYS A 267 -9.04 -10.58 -12.47
C LYS A 267 -8.41 -9.23 -12.80
N TYR A 268 -7.25 -8.93 -12.20
CA TYR A 268 -6.56 -7.66 -12.44
C TYR A 268 -6.05 -7.54 -13.86
N ARG A 269 -5.58 -8.61 -14.44
CA ARG A 269 -5.18 -8.63 -15.84
C ARG A 269 -6.34 -8.29 -16.78
N ARG A 270 -7.53 -8.89 -16.57
CA ARG A 270 -8.74 -8.54 -17.34
C ARG A 270 -9.13 -7.09 -17.16
N LEU A 271 -9.00 -6.56 -15.93
CA LEU A 271 -9.27 -5.16 -15.63
C LEU A 271 -8.31 -4.24 -16.39
N VAL A 272 -6.99 -4.47 -16.29
CA VAL A 272 -5.96 -3.69 -17.00
C VAL A 272 -6.18 -3.73 -18.51
N HIS A 273 -6.45 -4.93 -19.06
CA HIS A 273 -6.75 -5.09 -20.48
C HIS A 273 -8.00 -4.31 -20.90
N HIS A 274 -9.07 -4.38 -20.11
CA HIS A 274 -10.31 -3.66 -20.41
C HIS A 274 -10.10 -2.15 -20.47
N TYR A 275 -9.42 -1.57 -19.48
CA TYR A 275 -9.17 -0.12 -19.47
C TYR A 275 -8.26 0.30 -20.62
N ASN A 276 -7.17 -0.39 -20.88
CA ASN A 276 -6.27 -0.06 -21.98
C ASN A 276 -6.94 -0.24 -23.36
N TYR A 277 -7.88 -1.19 -23.50
CA TYR A 277 -8.67 -1.35 -24.74
C TYR A 277 -9.68 -0.23 -24.94
N MET A 278 -10.36 0.19 -23.87
CA MET A 278 -11.32 1.29 -23.91
C MET A 278 -10.65 2.62 -24.22
N GLU A 279 -9.42 2.80 -23.71
CA GLU A 279 -8.58 3.96 -24.00
C GLU A 279 -8.30 4.13 -25.49
N GLY A 280 -7.99 3.06 -26.22
CA GLY A 280 -7.76 3.09 -27.67
C GLY A 280 -9.02 3.36 -28.52
N LYS A 281 -10.21 3.43 -27.92
CA LYS A 281 -11.48 3.70 -28.59
C LYS A 281 -12.09 5.06 -28.28
N ARG A 282 -11.52 5.81 -27.36
CA ARG A 282 -12.00 7.16 -26.97
C ARG A 282 -11.59 8.19 -28.00
N GLY A 283 -12.43 9.23 -28.16
CA GLY A 283 -12.13 10.38 -29.00
C GLY A 283 -10.97 11.24 -28.42
N GLU A 284 -10.48 12.18 -29.22
CA GLU A 284 -9.33 13.02 -28.88
C GLU A 284 -9.53 13.92 -27.64
N ASP A 285 -10.78 14.12 -27.18
CA ASP A 285 -11.12 15.03 -26.06
C ASP A 285 -11.23 14.34 -24.69
N ASP A 286 -11.06 13.01 -24.61
CA ASP A 286 -11.16 12.29 -23.33
C ASP A 286 -9.76 12.10 -22.70
N GLU A 287 -9.63 12.37 -21.41
CA GLU A 287 -8.40 12.09 -20.64
C GLU A 287 -7.93 10.65 -20.84
N LEU A 288 -6.72 10.49 -21.36
CA LEU A 288 -6.12 9.19 -21.66
C LEU A 288 -5.52 8.55 -20.39
N TRP A 289 -6.23 7.60 -19.80
CA TRP A 289 -5.75 6.84 -18.64
C TRP A 289 -5.08 5.53 -19.05
N ARG A 290 -3.81 5.39 -18.73
CA ARG A 290 -3.06 4.14 -18.90
C ARG A 290 -3.03 3.36 -17.59
N VAL A 291 -3.66 2.19 -17.57
CA VAL A 291 -3.70 1.34 -16.38
C VAL A 291 -2.50 0.41 -16.34
N ARG A 292 -1.88 0.29 -15.17
CA ARG A 292 -0.73 -0.58 -14.87
C ARG A 292 -1.02 -1.40 -13.63
N PHE A 293 -0.35 -2.53 -13.50
CA PHE A 293 -0.46 -3.38 -12.32
C PHE A 293 0.91 -3.54 -11.66
N LEU A 294 1.04 -3.04 -10.45
CA LEU A 294 2.23 -3.16 -9.61
C LEU A 294 1.96 -4.15 -8.50
N ILE A 295 2.69 -5.24 -8.46
CA ILE A 295 2.58 -6.29 -7.45
C ILE A 295 3.72 -6.11 -6.45
N ALA A 296 3.38 -5.81 -5.21
CA ALA A 296 4.29 -5.86 -4.09
C ALA A 296 4.45 -7.32 -3.65
N VAL A 297 5.67 -7.83 -3.63
CA VAL A 297 5.95 -9.24 -3.36
C VAL A 297 6.98 -9.35 -2.24
N GLU A 298 6.98 -10.46 -1.52
CA GLU A 298 7.86 -10.67 -0.37
C GLU A 298 9.34 -10.52 -0.72
N ASN A 299 9.77 -11.08 -1.86
CA ASN A 299 11.15 -11.05 -2.35
C ASN A 299 11.24 -11.55 -3.81
N LEU A 300 12.45 -11.71 -4.34
CA LEU A 300 12.71 -12.21 -5.69
C LEU A 300 12.16 -13.62 -5.93
N GLU A 301 12.20 -14.49 -4.94
CA GLU A 301 11.66 -15.85 -5.06
C GLU A 301 10.14 -15.82 -5.28
N GLY A 302 9.44 -14.99 -4.50
CA GLY A 302 8.01 -14.77 -4.65
C GLY A 302 7.64 -14.22 -6.03
N MET A 303 8.41 -13.25 -6.55
CA MET A 303 8.23 -12.73 -7.90
C MET A 303 8.35 -13.83 -8.96
N ASN A 304 9.37 -14.68 -8.86
CA ASN A 304 9.56 -15.81 -9.78
C ASN A 304 8.41 -16.83 -9.70
N LYS A 305 7.85 -17.08 -8.50
CA LYS A 305 6.67 -17.93 -8.33
C LYS A 305 5.47 -17.36 -9.08
N ILE A 306 5.19 -16.06 -8.95
CA ILE A 306 4.10 -15.39 -9.68
C ILE A 306 4.30 -15.51 -11.19
N VAL A 307 5.51 -15.24 -11.68
CA VAL A 307 5.81 -15.34 -13.12
C VAL A 307 5.59 -16.77 -13.63
N ARG A 308 5.92 -17.80 -12.83
CA ARG A 308 5.64 -19.21 -13.19
C ARG A 308 4.13 -19.47 -13.28
N LEU A 309 3.33 -18.98 -12.34
CA LEU A 309 1.88 -19.10 -12.38
C LEU A 309 1.29 -18.41 -13.63
N MET A 310 1.83 -17.25 -14.01
CA MET A 310 1.44 -16.54 -15.22
C MET A 310 1.80 -17.29 -16.52
N ASN A 311 2.89 -18.05 -16.54
CA ASN A 311 3.31 -18.86 -17.69
C ASN A 311 2.40 -20.06 -17.96
N VAL A 312 1.79 -20.64 -16.92
CA VAL A 312 0.92 -21.84 -17.06
C VAL A 312 -0.28 -21.57 -17.96
N GLU A 313 -0.74 -20.33 -18.04
CA GLU A 313 -1.95 -19.98 -18.77
C GLU A 313 -1.76 -19.75 -20.28
N ARG A 314 -0.53 -19.79 -20.80
CA ARG A 314 -0.21 -19.63 -22.24
C ARG A 314 -0.89 -18.47 -22.98
N GLU A 315 -1.60 -17.60 -22.29
CA GLU A 315 -2.19 -16.42 -22.91
C GLU A 315 -1.10 -15.39 -23.17
N LYS A 316 -1.21 -14.68 -24.30
CA LYS A 316 -0.33 -13.57 -24.61
C LYS A 316 -0.46 -12.53 -23.51
N PHE A 317 0.56 -12.41 -22.69
CA PHE A 317 0.62 -11.43 -21.65
C PHE A 317 0.86 -10.06 -22.31
N SER A 318 -0.21 -9.36 -22.61
CA SER A 318 -0.18 -8.07 -23.31
C SER A 318 -0.10 -6.89 -22.38
N GLU A 319 -0.46 -7.09 -21.10
CA GLU A 319 -0.48 -6.05 -20.10
C GLU A 319 0.87 -5.89 -19.40
N LYS A 320 1.19 -4.66 -19.05
CA LYS A 320 2.41 -4.35 -18.31
C LYS A 320 2.17 -4.63 -16.83
N VAL A 321 2.80 -5.68 -16.32
CA VAL A 321 2.82 -6.05 -14.91
C VAL A 321 4.22 -5.83 -14.36
N PHE A 322 4.28 -5.13 -13.25
CA PHE A 322 5.51 -4.75 -12.56
C PHE A 322 5.54 -5.36 -11.17
N PHE A 323 6.74 -5.61 -10.69
CA PHE A 323 6.99 -6.19 -9.37
C PHE A 323 7.96 -5.33 -8.58
N THR A 324 7.74 -5.23 -7.29
CA THR A 324 8.65 -4.55 -6.37
C THR A 324 8.55 -5.10 -4.95
N THR A 325 9.43 -4.62 -4.08
CA THR A 325 9.34 -4.77 -2.62
C THR A 325 9.55 -3.41 -1.97
N ASP A 326 9.06 -3.20 -0.76
CA ASP A 326 9.33 -1.97 0.00
C ASP A 326 10.82 -1.78 0.28
N LYS A 327 11.55 -2.85 0.63
CA LYS A 327 13.01 -2.81 0.84
C LYS A 327 13.78 -2.39 -0.41
N ALA A 328 13.36 -2.86 -1.61
CA ALA A 328 13.99 -2.44 -2.85
C ALA A 328 13.79 -0.94 -3.13
N ILE A 329 12.61 -0.40 -2.84
CA ILE A 329 12.33 1.04 -2.99
C ILE A 329 13.20 1.85 -2.01
N ILE A 330 13.28 1.42 -0.74
CA ILE A 330 14.11 2.10 0.28
C ILE A 330 15.57 2.12 -0.15
N LYS A 331 16.13 0.97 -0.54
CA LYS A 331 17.54 0.85 -0.95
C LYS A 331 17.87 1.65 -2.22
N SER A 332 16.96 1.69 -3.18
CA SER A 332 17.19 2.41 -4.45
C SER A 332 16.85 3.89 -4.38
N GLY A 333 16.08 4.30 -3.36
CA GLY A 333 15.56 5.66 -3.19
C GLY A 333 14.42 6.04 -4.14
N LYS A 334 14.17 5.25 -5.19
CA LYS A 334 13.16 5.56 -6.23
C LYS A 334 12.48 4.29 -6.72
N LEU A 335 11.17 4.38 -6.98
CA LEU A 335 10.38 3.26 -7.50
C LEU A 335 10.90 2.74 -8.84
N GLU A 336 11.23 3.63 -9.77
CA GLU A 336 11.68 3.28 -11.12
C GLU A 336 12.97 2.43 -11.11
N ASN A 337 13.81 2.61 -10.10
CA ASN A 337 15.05 1.83 -9.94
C ASN A 337 14.82 0.49 -9.25
N SER A 338 13.65 0.30 -8.65
CA SER A 338 13.28 -0.84 -7.80
C SER A 338 12.15 -1.69 -8.36
N ILE A 339 11.96 -1.67 -9.68
CA ILE A 339 10.94 -2.48 -10.33
C ILE A 339 11.56 -3.50 -11.27
N LEU A 340 10.89 -4.65 -11.35
CA LEU A 340 11.06 -5.65 -12.40
C LEU A 340 9.75 -5.77 -13.18
N MET A 341 9.81 -6.16 -14.46
CA MET A 341 8.61 -6.37 -15.25
C MET A 341 8.57 -7.79 -15.79
N ALA A 342 7.36 -8.34 -15.94
CA ALA A 342 7.13 -9.58 -16.63
C ALA A 342 7.19 -9.32 -18.15
N LYS A 343 8.10 -10.03 -18.84
CA LYS A 343 8.26 -9.93 -20.30
C LYS A 343 8.55 -11.30 -20.90
N ASN A 344 8.11 -11.48 -22.13
CA ASN A 344 8.48 -12.67 -22.89
C ASN A 344 10.00 -12.68 -23.13
N VAL A 345 10.65 -13.72 -22.65
CA VAL A 345 12.09 -13.96 -22.78
C VAL A 345 12.30 -15.24 -23.57
N LYS A 346 13.16 -15.18 -24.60
CA LYS A 346 13.53 -16.37 -25.36
C LYS A 346 14.67 -17.10 -24.66
N SER A 347 14.47 -18.37 -24.36
CA SER A 347 15.53 -19.22 -23.83
C SER A 347 16.64 -19.37 -24.84
N ARG A 348 17.89 -19.18 -24.40
CA ARG A 348 19.07 -19.39 -25.27
C ARG A 348 19.35 -20.86 -25.51
N ILE A 349 18.84 -21.76 -24.68
CA ILE A 349 19.09 -23.20 -24.71
C ILE A 349 18.00 -23.92 -25.51
N THR A 350 16.71 -23.68 -25.17
CA THR A 350 15.57 -24.39 -25.75
C THR A 350 14.91 -23.66 -26.91
N ASN A 351 15.28 -22.40 -27.18
CA ASN A 351 14.56 -21.50 -28.09
C ASN A 351 13.09 -21.24 -27.76
N GLU A 352 12.62 -21.77 -26.67
CA GLU A 352 11.23 -21.54 -26.18
C GLU A 352 11.07 -20.13 -25.62
N VAL A 353 9.89 -19.57 -25.82
CA VAL A 353 9.51 -18.28 -25.24
C VAL A 353 8.73 -18.53 -23.95
N HIS A 354 9.20 -17.94 -22.85
CA HIS A 354 8.55 -17.98 -21.56
C HIS A 354 8.51 -16.58 -20.94
N LEU A 355 7.63 -16.36 -19.99
CA LEU A 355 7.67 -15.14 -19.20
C LEU A 355 8.85 -15.19 -18.22
N GLY A 356 9.59 -14.09 -18.16
CA GLY A 356 10.69 -13.90 -17.22
C GLY A 356 10.67 -12.52 -16.61
N LEU A 357 11.42 -12.33 -15.53
CA LEU A 357 11.63 -11.03 -14.91
C LEU A 357 12.77 -10.29 -15.60
N VAL A 358 12.49 -9.08 -16.05
CA VAL A 358 13.48 -8.20 -16.67
C VAL A 358 13.43 -6.81 -16.02
N LYS A 359 14.57 -6.12 -16.01
CA LYS A 359 14.60 -4.71 -15.67
C LYS A 359 14.02 -3.92 -16.84
N PRO A 360 13.08 -2.98 -16.61
CA PRO A 360 12.60 -2.08 -17.65
C PRO A 360 13.77 -1.24 -18.17
N THR A 361 14.00 -1.24 -19.51
CA THR A 361 15.09 -0.48 -20.11
C THR A 361 14.64 0.82 -20.75
N ARG A 362 13.45 0.84 -21.32
CA ARG A 362 12.82 2.02 -21.95
C ARG A 362 11.35 2.16 -21.60
N GLU A 363 10.76 1.11 -21.07
CA GLU A 363 9.37 1.10 -20.60
C GLU A 363 9.41 1.12 -19.09
N SER A 364 9.17 2.27 -18.50
CA SER A 364 8.97 2.40 -17.06
C SER A 364 7.52 2.14 -16.70
N LEU A 365 7.25 2.00 -15.39
CA LEU A 365 5.90 1.96 -14.85
C LEU A 365 5.07 3.18 -15.30
N LEU A 366 5.74 4.30 -15.56
CA LEU A 366 5.18 5.58 -15.96
C LEU A 366 5.81 6.05 -17.29
N ALA A 367 6.02 5.16 -18.27
CA ALA A 367 6.66 5.53 -19.51
C ALA A 367 5.83 6.54 -20.30
N SER A 368 6.21 7.77 -20.28
CA SER A 368 6.15 8.68 -21.41
C SER A 368 7.56 8.83 -21.95
N ASP A 369 7.69 8.80 -23.25
CA ASP A 369 8.97 8.99 -23.91
C ASP A 369 9.56 10.34 -23.47
N ASN A 370 10.69 10.36 -22.82
CA ASN A 370 11.61 11.48 -22.59
C ASN A 370 11.41 12.47 -21.43
N GLU A 371 10.39 12.43 -20.56
CA GLU A 371 10.20 13.48 -19.57
C GLU A 371 10.58 13.16 -18.10
N TRP A 372 11.25 12.06 -17.84
CA TRP A 372 11.74 11.75 -16.48
C TRP A 372 13.18 12.20 -16.23
N VAL A 373 13.64 13.19 -16.96
CA VAL A 373 14.77 13.99 -16.51
C VAL A 373 14.20 14.94 -15.46
N LEU A 374 14.24 14.51 -14.22
CA LEU A 374 13.98 15.36 -13.08
C LEU A 374 15.07 16.44 -13.03
N GLU A 375 14.67 17.67 -13.22
CA GLU A 375 15.36 18.80 -12.63
C GLU A 375 15.29 18.75 -11.09
#